data_1ed2e74eec712f8c40ad7b077cb5d4dd
#
_entry.id   1ed2e74eec712f8c40ad7b077cb5d4dd
#
_cell.length_a   1.000
_cell.length_b   1.000
_cell.length_c   1.000
_cell.angle_alpha   90.00
_cell.angle_beta   90.00
_cell.angle_gamma   90.00
#
_symmetry.space_group_name_H-M   'P 1'
#
loop_
_entity.id
_entity.type
_entity.pdbx_description
1 polymer ?
#
loop_
_entity_poly.entity_id
_entity_poly.type
_entity_poly.pdbx_seq_one_letter_code
_entity_poly.pdbx_strand_id
1 'polypeptide(L)'
;MNYKKQDFTLLIPPFSCSTKAVYEHWDYLGGPKGDHGNDLEPAAVSLYPELGKWRDLLGDITGAQPRLAGSGSTWYVEGAFPKEGLHVVSSIPKQISED
;
A
#
# COMPACT_ATOMS: atom_id res chain seq x y z
N MET A 1 4.40 -22.08 -18.99
CA MET A 1 4.43 -21.35 -17.74
C MET A 1 3.09 -20.73 -17.43
N ASN A 2 2.58 -20.98 -16.27
CA ASN A 2 1.25 -20.51 -15.89
C ASN A 2 1.34 -19.37 -14.91
N TYR A 3 0.91 -18.21 -15.36
CA TYR A 3 0.74 -17.09 -14.47
C TYR A 3 -0.70 -17.10 -13.97
N LYS A 4 -0.86 -17.15 -12.67
CA LYS A 4 -2.18 -17.03 -12.11
C LYS A 4 -2.51 -15.55 -12.01
N LYS A 5 -3.66 -15.17 -12.50
CA LYS A 5 -4.18 -13.85 -12.23
C LYS A 5 -4.50 -13.77 -10.76
N GLN A 6 -4.16 -12.65 -10.18
CA GLN A 6 -4.42 -12.41 -8.78
C GLN A 6 -5.23 -11.13 -8.66
N ASP A 7 -6.24 -11.17 -7.82
CA ASP A 7 -7.07 -9.99 -7.58
C ASP A 7 -6.49 -9.20 -6.42
N PHE A 8 -6.59 -7.89 -6.54
CA PHE A 8 -6.19 -6.97 -5.49
C PHE A 8 -7.29 -5.94 -5.31
N THR A 9 -7.46 -5.48 -4.10
CA THR A 9 -8.39 -4.42 -3.79
C THR A 9 -7.61 -3.20 -3.31
N LEU A 10 -7.83 -2.08 -3.96
CA LEU A 10 -7.09 -0.84 -3.71
C LEU A 10 -7.95 0.16 -2.98
N LEU A 11 -7.35 0.86 -2.04
CA LEU A 11 -7.94 2.04 -1.41
C LEU A 11 -7.00 3.20 -1.71
N ILE A 12 -7.52 4.20 -2.40
CA ILE A 12 -6.74 5.36 -2.82
C ILE A 12 -7.17 6.57 -1.98
N PRO A 13 -6.36 6.96 -0.99
CA PRO A 13 -6.68 8.13 -0.18
C PRO A 13 -6.71 9.41 -1.03
N PRO A 14 -7.45 10.43 -0.61
CA PRO A 14 -7.60 11.67 -1.41
C PRO A 14 -6.42 12.63 -1.28
N PHE A 15 -5.21 12.09 -1.17
CA PHE A 15 -3.99 12.90 -1.13
C PHE A 15 -2.83 12.07 -1.68
N SER A 16 -1.75 12.73 -2.05
CA SER A 16 -0.56 12.06 -2.55
C SER A 16 0.59 12.20 -1.57
N CYS A 17 1.49 11.23 -1.58
CA CYS A 17 2.73 11.31 -0.82
C CYS A 17 3.86 11.69 -1.76
N SER A 18 4.75 12.58 -1.30
CA SER A 18 5.94 12.91 -2.06
C SER A 18 6.92 11.76 -1.97
N THR A 19 7.22 11.13 -3.10
CA THR A 19 8.17 10.02 -3.15
C THR A 19 9.53 10.46 -2.61
N LYS A 20 9.98 11.64 -3.03
CA LYS A 20 11.27 12.18 -2.57
C LYS A 20 11.28 12.36 -1.06
N ALA A 21 10.21 12.96 -0.50
CA ALA A 21 10.15 13.20 0.93
C ALA A 21 10.11 11.91 1.72
N VAL A 22 9.41 10.89 1.22
CA VAL A 22 9.36 9.58 1.90
C VAL A 22 10.73 8.93 1.91
N TYR A 23 11.46 8.96 0.79
CA TYR A 23 12.81 8.39 0.76
C TYR A 23 13.77 9.14 1.67
N GLU A 24 13.67 10.46 1.70
CA GLU A 24 14.52 11.26 2.58
C GLU A 24 14.23 10.96 4.05
N HIS A 25 12.97 10.81 4.38
CA HIS A 25 12.57 10.46 5.75
C HIS A 25 12.99 9.04 6.11
N TRP A 26 12.93 8.13 5.15
CA TRP A 26 13.39 6.76 5.34
C TRP A 26 14.87 6.74 5.69
N ASP A 27 15.69 7.53 4.97
CA ASP A 27 17.11 7.66 5.30
C ASP A 27 17.31 8.28 6.66
N TYR A 28 16.54 9.30 7.00
CA TYR A 28 16.60 9.95 8.29
C TYR A 28 16.34 8.97 9.44
N LEU A 29 15.43 8.04 9.24
CA LEU A 29 15.09 7.03 10.24
C LEU A 29 16.09 5.87 10.31
N GLY A 30 17.11 5.88 9.46
CA GLY A 30 18.13 4.83 9.44
C GLY A 30 17.81 3.68 8.50
N GLY A 31 16.93 3.88 7.54
CA GLY A 31 16.58 2.87 6.55
C GLY A 31 15.85 1.66 7.12
N PRO A 32 14.79 1.86 7.93
CA PRO A 32 14.11 0.71 8.55
C PRO A 32 13.46 -0.19 7.52
N LYS A 33 13.26 -1.45 7.88
CA LYS A 33 12.54 -2.39 7.05
C LYS A 33 11.07 -2.44 7.46
N GLY A 34 10.20 -2.56 6.45
CA GLY A 34 8.78 -2.71 6.70
C GLY A 34 8.43 -4.17 6.94
N ASP A 35 7.36 -4.40 7.69
CA ASP A 35 6.94 -5.74 8.05
C ASP A 35 6.08 -6.42 6.98
N HIS A 36 5.60 -5.67 6.00
CA HIS A 36 4.61 -6.16 5.04
C HIS A 36 5.07 -6.01 3.60
N GLY A 37 6.36 -6.18 3.35
CA GLY A 37 6.92 -6.22 2.00
C GLY A 37 7.23 -4.86 1.40
N ASN A 38 7.05 -3.78 2.14
CA ASN A 38 7.41 -2.45 1.66
C ASN A 38 8.20 -1.72 2.74
N ASP A 39 9.50 -1.58 2.51
CA ASP A 39 10.39 -0.96 3.48
C ASP A 39 10.10 0.53 3.69
N LEU A 40 9.42 1.16 2.75
CA LEU A 40 9.08 2.57 2.86
C LEU A 40 7.87 2.84 3.74
N GLU A 41 7.09 1.81 4.07
CA GLU A 41 5.87 2.00 4.84
C GLU A 41 6.11 2.72 6.17
N PRO A 42 7.10 2.34 7.00
CA PRO A 42 7.31 3.06 8.25
C PRO A 42 7.61 4.54 8.06
N ALA A 43 8.41 4.87 7.05
CA ALA A 43 8.75 6.26 6.78
C ALA A 43 7.53 7.02 6.26
N ALA A 44 6.75 6.41 5.37
CA ALA A 44 5.58 7.06 4.80
C ALA A 44 4.54 7.35 5.88
N VAL A 45 4.27 6.37 6.75
CA VAL A 45 3.29 6.56 7.83
C VAL A 45 3.79 7.56 8.86
N SER A 46 5.08 7.60 9.12
CA SER A 46 5.66 8.58 10.03
C SER A 46 5.53 10.00 9.49
N LEU A 47 5.80 10.16 8.19
CA LEU A 47 5.74 11.47 7.54
C LEU A 47 4.30 11.92 7.29
N TYR A 48 3.43 10.97 6.95
CA TYR A 48 2.01 11.22 6.69
C TYR A 48 1.16 10.36 7.62
N PRO A 49 0.95 10.79 8.87
CA PRO A 49 0.23 9.95 9.86
C PRO A 49 -1.16 9.50 9.43
N GLU A 50 -1.81 10.27 8.56
CA GLU A 50 -3.13 9.88 8.07
C GLU A 50 -3.12 8.58 7.28
N LEU A 51 -1.97 8.21 6.70
CA LEU A 51 -1.87 6.94 5.99
C LEU A 51 -2.26 5.77 6.87
N GLY A 52 -1.88 5.81 8.15
CA GLY A 52 -2.23 4.73 9.08
C GLY A 52 -3.72 4.57 9.24
N LYS A 53 -4.47 5.67 9.20
CA LYS A 53 -5.93 5.60 9.31
C LYS A 53 -6.55 4.91 8.10
N TRP A 54 -6.05 5.20 6.91
CA TRP A 54 -6.55 4.57 5.70
C TRP A 54 -6.17 3.09 5.65
N ARG A 55 -4.97 2.74 6.12
CA ARG A 55 -4.57 1.35 6.27
C ARG A 55 -5.55 0.60 7.16
N ASP A 56 -5.85 1.17 8.32
CA ASP A 56 -6.72 0.52 9.29
C ASP A 56 -8.14 0.38 8.74
N LEU A 57 -8.61 1.39 8.01
CA LEU A 57 -9.92 1.33 7.38
C LEU A 57 -10.00 0.18 6.37
N LEU A 58 -9.00 0.06 5.51
CA LEU A 58 -8.98 -1.03 4.53
C LEU A 58 -8.91 -2.39 5.22
N GLY A 59 -8.10 -2.50 6.24
CA GLY A 59 -8.01 -3.74 7.01
C GLY A 59 -9.32 -4.12 7.67
N ASP A 60 -10.03 -3.14 8.23
CA ASP A 60 -11.32 -3.39 8.87
C ASP A 60 -12.38 -3.83 7.86
N ILE A 61 -12.39 -3.21 6.69
CA ILE A 61 -13.38 -3.54 5.66
C ILE A 61 -13.15 -4.93 5.10
N THR A 62 -11.89 -5.30 4.87
CA THR A 62 -11.56 -6.53 4.14
C THR A 62 -11.18 -7.69 5.05
N GLY A 63 -10.75 -7.41 6.27
CA GLY A 63 -10.20 -8.44 7.13
C GLY A 63 -8.84 -8.96 6.69
N ALA A 64 -8.22 -8.31 5.71
CA ALA A 64 -6.93 -8.70 5.18
C ALA A 64 -5.86 -7.69 5.62
N GLN A 65 -4.59 -8.05 5.46
CA GLN A 65 -3.48 -7.18 5.85
C GLN A 65 -3.17 -6.20 4.74
N PRO A 66 -3.40 -4.89 4.95
CA PRO A 66 -3.07 -3.91 3.93
C PRO A 66 -1.57 -3.72 3.74
N ARG A 67 -1.20 -3.42 2.51
CA ARG A 67 0.18 -3.12 2.13
C ARG A 67 0.22 -1.80 1.39
N LEU A 68 1.28 -1.05 1.62
CA LEU A 68 1.45 0.24 0.95
C LEU A 68 2.03 0.00 -0.44
N ALA A 69 1.46 0.66 -1.45
CA ALA A 69 1.98 0.60 -2.81
C ALA A 69 3.04 1.68 -2.98
N GLY A 70 4.28 1.27 -3.15
CA GLY A 70 5.40 2.21 -3.32
C GLY A 70 5.54 3.14 -2.12
N SER A 71 5.62 4.44 -2.37
CA SER A 71 5.75 5.46 -1.32
C SER A 71 4.40 5.98 -0.81
N GLY A 72 3.31 5.44 -1.33
CA GLY A 72 1.95 5.85 -0.97
C GLY A 72 1.38 6.78 -2.04
N SER A 73 0.17 7.14 -1.90
CA SER A 73 -0.73 6.98 -0.75
C SER A 73 -1.60 5.71 -0.82
N THR A 74 -1.54 4.97 -1.92
CA THR A 74 -2.44 3.84 -2.17
C THR A 74 -2.11 2.64 -1.28
N TRP A 75 -3.15 2.08 -0.66
CA TRP A 75 -3.06 0.83 0.07
C TRP A 75 -3.74 -0.27 -0.74
N TYR A 76 -3.27 -1.50 -0.60
CA TYR A 76 -3.92 -2.63 -1.25
C TYR A 76 -3.92 -3.86 -0.36
N VAL A 77 -4.87 -4.75 -0.65
CA VAL A 77 -4.91 -6.08 -0.05
C VAL A 77 -5.03 -7.10 -1.16
N GLU A 78 -4.60 -8.33 -0.91
CA GLU A 78 -4.81 -9.43 -1.84
C GLU A 78 -6.26 -9.90 -1.73
N GLY A 79 -6.88 -10.18 -2.86
CA GLY A 79 -8.25 -10.64 -2.91
C GLY A 79 -9.19 -9.60 -3.48
N ALA A 80 -10.37 -10.04 -3.85
CA ALA A 80 -11.41 -9.19 -4.42
C ALA A 80 -12.43 -8.87 -3.35
N PHE A 81 -12.49 -7.59 -2.96
CA PHE A 81 -13.43 -7.09 -1.96
C PHE A 81 -14.21 -5.93 -2.56
N PRO A 82 -15.23 -6.22 -3.40
CA PRO A 82 -15.97 -5.16 -4.09
C PRO A 82 -16.85 -4.39 -3.11
N LYS A 83 -16.36 -3.24 -2.72
CA LYS A 83 -17.06 -2.33 -1.81
C LYS A 83 -17.02 -0.93 -2.39
N GLU A 84 -17.98 -0.12 -2.01
CA GLU A 84 -18.01 1.27 -2.41
C GLU A 84 -16.74 1.97 -1.91
N GLY A 85 -16.10 2.72 -2.80
CA GLY A 85 -14.87 3.42 -2.46
C GLY A 85 -13.60 2.60 -2.64
N LEU A 86 -13.72 1.32 -2.96
CA LEU A 86 -12.58 0.45 -3.22
C LEU A 86 -12.53 0.08 -4.69
N HIS A 87 -11.32 -0.20 -5.17
CA HIS A 87 -11.10 -0.57 -6.57
C HIS A 87 -10.53 -1.97 -6.64
N VAL A 88 -11.27 -2.88 -7.27
CA VAL A 88 -10.81 -4.25 -7.47
C VAL A 88 -10.12 -4.33 -8.83
N VAL A 89 -8.88 -4.81 -8.84
CA VAL A 89 -8.12 -5.00 -10.07
C VAL A 89 -7.59 -6.42 -10.11
N SER A 90 -7.45 -6.96 -11.31
CA SER A 90 -6.84 -8.27 -11.53
C SER A 90 -5.52 -8.07 -12.23
N SER A 91 -4.49 -8.68 -11.72
CA SER A 91 -3.14 -8.46 -12.23
C SER A 91 -2.28 -9.66 -11.93
N ILE A 92 -1.21 -9.83 -12.68
CA ILE A 92 -0.16 -10.72 -12.23
C ILE A 92 0.62 -10.00 -11.14
N PRO A 93 0.99 -10.72 -10.06
CA PRO A 93 1.60 -10.07 -8.89
C PRO A 93 2.79 -9.17 -9.21
N LYS A 94 3.54 -9.54 -10.21
CA LYS A 94 4.73 -8.82 -10.63
C LYS A 94 4.42 -7.40 -11.09
N GLN A 95 3.24 -7.15 -11.63
CA GLN A 95 2.88 -5.84 -12.15
C GLN A 95 2.59 -4.83 -11.05
N ILE A 96 2.13 -5.29 -9.91
CA ILE A 96 1.86 -4.42 -8.78
C ILE A 96 3.17 -3.93 -8.16
N SER A 97 4.17 -4.78 -8.12
CA SER A 97 5.42 -4.47 -7.41
C SER A 97 6.43 -3.70 -8.24
N GLU A 98 6.12 -3.43 -9.50
CA GLU A 98 7.05 -2.78 -10.42
C GLU A 98 6.89 -1.27 -10.51
N ASP A 99 6.36 -0.64 -9.56
CA ASP A 99 6.15 0.81 -9.62
C ASP A 99 7.45 1.60 -9.66
#